data_a2ef1fd74f110825bb8e29703a2bd9b3
#
_entry.id   a2ef1fd74f110825bb8e29703a2bd9b3
#
_cell.length_a   1.000
_cell.length_b   1.000
_cell.length_c   1.000
_cell.angle_alpha   90.00
_cell.angle_beta   90.00
_cell.angle_gamma   90.00
#
_symmetry.space_group_name_H-M   'P 1'
#
loop_
_entity.id
_entity.type
_entity.pdbx_description
1 polymer ?
#
loop_
_entity_poly.entity_id
_entity_poly.type
_entity_poly.pdbx_seq_one_letter_code
_entity_poly.pdbx_strand_id
1 'polypeptide(L)'
;MARQFIYHMSGLNKAYGAKKVIENLHLSFYPDAKIGILGPNGAGKSTILKIMAGLDKDFTGEAWLADGATCGYLAQEPHLDPEKTVLGNVMEGVAKKTAILDRYNELMMNYSDETADEGAALQDLIDSQNLWDLDSQVEMAMEALRCPPADADVTTLSGGERRRVALCKLLLSKPDLLLLDEPTNHLDAETTAWLEKHLREYEGAVLLITHDRYFLDNVTGWILELDRGRGIPYEGNYSAYLEAKSKRMIQEGREDDSRQKALERERQWIAASPKARQSKSKARIKAYDQLVEAANNQRPGDAQILIPAGERLGQVVIEAEGLTKSFGDRMLIENLTFKLPPGGIVGVIGPNGAGKSTLFKMITGQEKPDSGSIRIGDTVHLGYVDQSRDHLDPNKNVWEEISGGNDIIKLGKFEMNSRAYCGAFNFKGGDQQAKVGNLSGGQRNRVHLAKMLQAGGNVLLLDEPTNDLDTETLAALEDALEKYAGCAVIISHDRMFLDRLATHILAFEGDSHVEWFEGNFEDYEADKVRRLGPESVNPKRVTYKPLTR
;
A
#
# COMPACT_ATOMS: atom_id res chain seq x y z
N MET A 1 3.28 -37.11 -7.67
CA MET A 1 2.09 -36.87 -6.83
C MET A 1 1.42 -35.61 -7.33
N ALA A 2 0.10 -35.60 -7.56
CA ALA A 2 -0.60 -34.38 -7.91
C ALA A 2 -0.45 -33.41 -6.72
N ARG A 3 0.02 -32.19 -6.95
CA ARG A 3 0.10 -31.15 -5.91
C ARG A 3 -1.32 -30.90 -5.39
N GLN A 4 -1.56 -31.15 -4.11
CA GLN A 4 -2.83 -30.86 -3.48
C GLN A 4 -2.93 -29.34 -3.29
N PHE A 5 -4.07 -28.72 -3.64
CA PHE A 5 -4.28 -27.30 -3.43
C PHE A 5 -4.43 -26.98 -1.95
N ILE A 6 -3.83 -25.88 -1.50
CA ILE A 6 -4.04 -25.36 -0.15
C ILE A 6 -5.40 -24.70 0.00
N TYR A 7 -5.86 -24.04 -1.06
CA TYR A 7 -7.18 -23.40 -1.12
C TYR A 7 -7.78 -23.51 -2.51
N HIS A 8 -9.10 -23.70 -2.58
CA HIS A 8 -9.83 -23.82 -3.85
C HIS A 8 -11.11 -23.00 -3.82
N MET A 9 -11.42 -22.33 -4.94
CA MET A 9 -12.66 -21.63 -5.20
C MET A 9 -13.24 -22.06 -6.54
N SER A 10 -14.55 -22.30 -6.59
CA SER A 10 -15.27 -22.65 -7.83
C SER A 10 -16.60 -21.95 -7.93
N GLY A 11 -16.81 -21.23 -9.04
CA GLY A 11 -18.05 -20.51 -9.31
C GLY A 11 -18.38 -19.44 -8.26
N LEU A 12 -17.35 -18.84 -7.64
CA LEU A 12 -17.54 -17.87 -6.56
C LEU A 12 -18.17 -16.57 -7.09
N ASN A 13 -19.29 -16.16 -6.48
CA ASN A 13 -19.93 -14.89 -6.77
C ASN A 13 -20.22 -14.14 -5.47
N LYS A 14 -19.96 -12.82 -5.47
CA LYS A 14 -20.25 -11.92 -4.35
C LYS A 14 -20.80 -10.60 -4.83
N ALA A 15 -21.88 -10.14 -4.19
CA ALA A 15 -22.47 -8.82 -4.44
C ALA A 15 -22.76 -8.10 -3.12
N TYR A 16 -22.66 -6.78 -3.12
CA TYR A 16 -23.13 -5.91 -2.05
C TYR A 16 -24.31 -5.08 -2.57
N GLY A 17 -25.53 -5.45 -2.18
CA GLY A 17 -26.74 -4.90 -2.75
C GLY A 17 -26.82 -5.14 -4.26
N ALA A 18 -26.94 -4.08 -5.05
CA ALA A 18 -26.97 -4.18 -6.51
C ALA A 18 -25.57 -4.26 -7.17
N LYS A 19 -24.48 -3.99 -6.42
CA LYS A 19 -23.12 -3.99 -6.96
C LYS A 19 -22.51 -5.37 -6.88
N LYS A 20 -22.31 -5.98 -8.05
CA LYS A 20 -21.52 -7.21 -8.17
C LYS A 20 -20.04 -6.89 -8.03
N VAL A 21 -19.34 -7.62 -7.16
CA VAL A 21 -17.92 -7.42 -6.85
C VAL A 21 -17.07 -8.57 -7.38
N ILE A 22 -17.57 -9.80 -7.29
CA ILE A 22 -16.92 -11.00 -7.81
C ILE A 22 -17.94 -11.75 -8.65
N GLU A 23 -17.54 -12.16 -9.85
CA GLU A 23 -18.40 -12.89 -10.80
C GLU A 23 -17.69 -14.16 -11.28
N ASN A 24 -18.29 -15.32 -10.96
CA ASN A 24 -17.89 -16.64 -11.44
C ASN A 24 -16.37 -16.90 -11.35
N LEU A 25 -15.79 -16.65 -10.17
CA LEU A 25 -14.35 -16.80 -9.95
C LEU A 25 -13.99 -18.26 -9.70
N HIS A 26 -12.99 -18.76 -10.44
CA HIS A 26 -12.42 -20.10 -10.30
C HIS A 26 -10.93 -19.99 -10.09
N LEU A 27 -10.43 -20.36 -8.91
CA LEU A 27 -9.02 -20.27 -8.54
C LEU A 27 -8.62 -21.46 -7.68
N SER A 28 -7.38 -21.91 -7.85
CA SER A 28 -6.75 -22.94 -7.03
C SER A 28 -5.35 -22.48 -6.66
N PHE A 29 -5.02 -22.60 -5.38
CA PHE A 29 -3.77 -22.10 -4.82
C PHE A 29 -2.90 -23.25 -4.35
N TYR A 30 -1.61 -23.22 -4.70
CA TYR A 30 -0.63 -24.19 -4.25
C TYR A 30 -0.09 -23.87 -2.85
N PRO A 31 0.38 -24.87 -2.07
CA PRO A 31 0.81 -24.66 -0.69
C PRO A 31 2.03 -23.74 -0.51
N ASP A 32 2.86 -23.59 -1.55
CA ASP A 32 4.09 -22.79 -1.56
C ASP A 32 3.96 -21.47 -2.33
N ALA A 33 2.77 -21.17 -2.87
CA ALA A 33 2.56 -20.04 -3.76
C ALA A 33 2.67 -18.69 -3.03
N LYS A 34 3.38 -17.74 -3.65
CA LYS A 34 3.44 -16.33 -3.24
C LYS A 34 2.69 -15.49 -4.26
N ILE A 35 1.53 -14.96 -3.87
CA ILE A 35 0.57 -14.36 -4.79
C ILE A 35 0.24 -12.93 -4.35
N GLY A 36 0.49 -11.97 -5.25
CA GLY A 36 0.04 -10.59 -5.10
C GLY A 36 -1.33 -10.37 -5.72
N ILE A 37 -2.27 -9.79 -5.00
CA ILE A 37 -3.61 -9.45 -5.52
C ILE A 37 -3.64 -7.98 -5.88
N LEU A 38 -3.88 -7.68 -7.16
CA LEU A 38 -3.95 -6.34 -7.71
C LEU A 38 -5.34 -6.02 -8.25
N GLY A 39 -5.65 -4.75 -8.36
CA GLY A 39 -6.89 -4.24 -8.94
C GLY A 39 -7.29 -2.90 -8.35
N PRO A 40 -8.22 -2.19 -9.00
CA PRO A 40 -8.67 -0.88 -8.52
C PRO A 40 -9.33 -0.99 -7.13
N ASN A 41 -9.41 0.16 -6.45
CA ASN A 41 -10.08 0.22 -5.16
C ASN A 41 -11.58 -0.12 -5.32
N GLY A 42 -12.07 -1.03 -4.45
CA GLY A 42 -13.42 -1.55 -4.53
C GLY A 42 -13.62 -2.69 -5.56
N ALA A 43 -12.54 -3.24 -6.13
CA ALA A 43 -12.57 -4.42 -7.01
C ALA A 43 -12.85 -5.75 -6.28
N GLY A 44 -12.82 -5.75 -4.93
CA GLY A 44 -13.10 -6.95 -4.14
C GLY A 44 -11.86 -7.65 -3.59
N LYS A 45 -10.68 -7.01 -3.63
CA LYS A 45 -9.43 -7.59 -3.11
C LYS A 45 -9.57 -8.09 -1.67
N SER A 46 -9.89 -7.20 -0.73
CA SER A 46 -10.08 -7.55 0.68
C SER A 46 -11.28 -8.49 0.90
N THR A 47 -12.29 -8.46 0.02
CA THR A 47 -13.43 -9.37 0.07
C THR A 47 -12.99 -10.82 -0.18
N ILE A 48 -12.11 -11.05 -1.17
CA ILE A 48 -11.54 -12.38 -1.42
C ILE A 48 -10.76 -12.87 -0.18
N LEU A 49 -9.90 -12.04 0.41
CA LEU A 49 -9.17 -12.44 1.61
C LEU A 49 -10.10 -12.76 2.79
N LYS A 50 -11.18 -11.99 2.98
CA LYS A 50 -12.17 -12.26 4.03
C LYS A 50 -12.94 -13.56 3.81
N ILE A 51 -13.29 -13.89 2.56
CA ILE A 51 -13.90 -15.16 2.20
C ILE A 51 -12.92 -16.31 2.50
N MET A 52 -11.64 -16.18 2.08
CA MET A 52 -10.62 -17.18 2.32
C MET A 52 -10.32 -17.37 3.81
N ALA A 53 -10.39 -16.31 4.61
CA ALA A 53 -10.26 -16.36 6.06
C ALA A 53 -11.51 -16.93 6.78
N GLY A 54 -12.59 -17.23 6.03
CA GLY A 54 -13.86 -17.71 6.61
C GLY A 54 -14.66 -16.64 7.36
N LEU A 55 -14.29 -15.36 7.23
CA LEU A 55 -14.97 -14.23 7.89
C LEU A 55 -16.20 -13.76 7.12
N ASP A 56 -16.18 -13.83 5.80
CA ASP A 56 -17.35 -13.54 4.95
C ASP A 56 -17.88 -14.86 4.36
N LYS A 57 -19.08 -15.23 4.77
CA LYS A 57 -19.75 -16.47 4.32
C LYS A 57 -20.94 -16.19 3.40
N ASP A 58 -21.22 -14.92 3.13
CA ASP A 58 -22.33 -14.50 2.26
C ASP A 58 -21.85 -14.43 0.80
N PHE A 59 -21.70 -15.58 0.17
CA PHE A 59 -21.34 -15.74 -1.24
C PHE A 59 -22.02 -16.96 -1.84
N THR A 60 -22.05 -17.09 -3.16
CA THR A 60 -22.49 -18.29 -3.87
C THR A 60 -21.30 -18.95 -4.57
N GLY A 61 -21.37 -20.25 -4.76
CA GLY A 61 -20.25 -21.08 -5.24
C GLY A 61 -19.59 -21.85 -4.11
N GLU A 62 -18.42 -22.39 -4.38
CA GLU A 62 -17.64 -23.20 -3.43
C GLU A 62 -16.32 -22.52 -3.10
N ALA A 63 -15.95 -22.53 -1.82
CA ALA A 63 -14.66 -22.06 -1.35
C ALA A 63 -14.26 -22.89 -0.12
N TRP A 64 -13.07 -23.50 -0.14
CA TRP A 64 -12.60 -24.33 0.95
C TRP A 64 -11.07 -24.31 1.10
N LEU A 65 -10.65 -24.41 2.35
CA LEU A 65 -9.26 -24.64 2.77
C LEU A 65 -9.01 -26.15 2.86
N ALA A 66 -7.81 -26.59 2.54
CA ALA A 66 -7.42 -28.02 2.67
C ALA A 66 -7.62 -28.52 4.10
N ASP A 67 -8.04 -29.78 4.23
CA ASP A 67 -8.28 -30.40 5.53
C ASP A 67 -6.99 -30.41 6.37
N GLY A 68 -7.10 -29.95 7.61
CA GLY A 68 -5.99 -29.85 8.56
C GLY A 68 -5.06 -28.64 8.36
N ALA A 69 -5.23 -27.86 7.28
CA ALA A 69 -4.44 -26.66 7.07
C ALA A 69 -4.93 -25.51 7.97
N THR A 70 -3.99 -24.66 8.35
CA THR A 70 -4.23 -23.46 9.17
C THR A 70 -4.21 -22.20 8.29
N CYS A 71 -5.11 -21.26 8.58
CA CYS A 71 -5.19 -19.99 7.88
C CYS A 71 -5.00 -18.84 8.87
N GLY A 72 -4.15 -17.88 8.52
CA GLY A 72 -3.94 -16.65 9.28
C GLY A 72 -4.25 -15.43 8.43
N TYR A 73 -4.94 -14.45 9.00
CA TYR A 73 -5.36 -13.25 8.29
C TYR A 73 -4.98 -11.97 9.04
N LEU A 74 -4.25 -11.09 8.36
CA LEU A 74 -4.00 -9.73 8.82
C LEU A 74 -5.06 -8.80 8.22
N ALA A 75 -5.97 -8.34 9.04
CA ALA A 75 -6.98 -7.36 8.66
C ALA A 75 -6.36 -5.94 8.54
N GLN A 76 -7.03 -5.07 7.78
CA GLN A 76 -6.66 -3.66 7.67
C GLN A 76 -6.71 -2.95 9.05
N GLU A 77 -7.68 -3.30 9.88
CA GLU A 77 -7.78 -2.90 11.29
C GLU A 77 -7.80 -4.16 12.16
N PRO A 78 -6.63 -4.59 12.69
CA PRO A 78 -6.56 -5.82 13.47
C PRO A 78 -7.06 -5.61 14.89
N HIS A 79 -7.72 -6.64 15.43
CA HIS A 79 -8.12 -6.71 16.83
C HIS A 79 -6.99 -7.30 17.69
N LEU A 80 -6.64 -6.60 18.76
CA LEU A 80 -5.78 -7.07 19.85
C LEU A 80 -6.62 -7.20 21.11
N ASP A 81 -6.24 -8.10 22.00
CA ASP A 81 -6.88 -8.28 23.30
C ASP A 81 -6.54 -7.08 24.21
N PRO A 82 -7.53 -6.25 24.57
CA PRO A 82 -7.29 -5.04 25.37
C PRO A 82 -6.87 -5.31 26.81
N GLU A 83 -7.06 -6.55 27.31
CA GLU A 83 -6.68 -6.93 28.68
C GLU A 83 -5.22 -7.39 28.78
N LYS A 84 -4.51 -7.51 27.63
CA LYS A 84 -3.13 -7.97 27.56
C LYS A 84 -2.19 -6.85 27.11
N THR A 85 -0.94 -6.97 27.55
CA THR A 85 0.15 -6.13 27.05
C THR A 85 0.50 -6.47 25.59
N VAL A 86 1.39 -5.69 24.99
CA VAL A 86 1.96 -5.96 23.66
C VAL A 86 2.55 -7.37 23.61
N LEU A 87 3.43 -7.73 24.56
CA LEU A 87 4.01 -9.06 24.64
C LEU A 87 2.94 -10.14 24.82
N GLY A 88 1.95 -9.92 25.69
CA GLY A 88 0.85 -10.86 25.92
C GLY A 88 0.08 -11.18 24.65
N ASN A 89 -0.18 -10.17 23.81
CA ASN A 89 -0.82 -10.36 22.51
C ASN A 89 0.07 -11.10 21.50
N VAL A 90 1.37 -10.81 21.47
CA VAL A 90 2.34 -11.49 20.58
C VAL A 90 2.48 -12.96 20.97
N MET A 91 2.56 -13.26 22.26
CA MET A 91 2.68 -14.64 22.80
C MET A 91 1.49 -15.52 22.45
N GLU A 92 0.31 -14.96 22.19
CA GLU A 92 -0.82 -15.77 21.67
C GLU A 92 -0.50 -16.42 20.32
N GLY A 93 0.32 -15.79 19.47
CA GLY A 93 0.77 -16.36 18.21
C GLY A 93 1.60 -17.65 18.38
N VAL A 94 2.26 -17.79 19.50
CA VAL A 94 3.11 -18.94 19.85
C VAL A 94 2.52 -19.82 20.96
N ALA A 95 1.28 -19.61 21.36
CA ALA A 95 0.66 -20.30 22.49
C ALA A 95 0.74 -21.84 22.40
N LYS A 96 0.58 -22.42 21.20
CA LYS A 96 0.74 -23.87 20.99
C LYS A 96 2.17 -24.33 21.26
N LYS A 97 3.16 -23.53 20.86
CA LYS A 97 4.59 -23.83 21.06
C LYS A 97 4.97 -23.69 22.53
N THR A 98 4.47 -22.65 23.19
CA THR A 98 4.64 -22.45 24.65
C THR A 98 4.02 -23.60 25.43
N ALA A 99 2.82 -24.05 25.07
CA ALA A 99 2.18 -25.20 25.72
C ALA A 99 2.99 -26.51 25.60
N ILE A 100 3.71 -26.71 24.50
CA ILE A 100 4.63 -27.84 24.33
C ILE A 100 5.79 -27.73 25.31
N LEU A 101 6.42 -26.57 25.44
CA LEU A 101 7.50 -26.30 26.37
C LEU A 101 7.04 -26.45 27.82
N ASP A 102 5.89 -25.89 28.17
CA ASP A 102 5.32 -25.98 29.51
C ASP A 102 5.04 -27.45 29.88
N ARG A 103 4.44 -28.21 28.95
CA ARG A 103 4.18 -29.65 29.16
C ARG A 103 5.46 -30.46 29.33
N TYR A 104 6.48 -30.18 28.53
CA TYR A 104 7.79 -30.80 28.67
C TYR A 104 8.41 -30.50 30.03
N ASN A 105 8.42 -29.24 30.45
CA ASN A 105 8.94 -28.80 31.74
C ASN A 105 8.19 -29.46 32.92
N GLU A 106 6.86 -29.55 32.84
CA GLU A 106 6.03 -30.21 33.84
C GLU A 106 6.40 -31.70 33.98
N LEU A 107 6.60 -32.41 32.85
CA LEU A 107 7.01 -33.79 32.83
C LEU A 107 8.42 -33.97 33.39
N MET A 108 9.35 -33.07 33.08
CA MET A 108 10.72 -33.14 33.60
C MET A 108 10.77 -32.87 35.12
N MET A 109 9.90 -32.02 35.65
CA MET A 109 9.78 -31.77 37.10
C MET A 109 9.18 -32.98 37.83
N ASN A 110 8.31 -33.75 37.17
CA ASN A 110 7.60 -34.91 37.73
C ASN A 110 7.95 -36.19 36.97
N TYR A 111 9.23 -36.37 36.63
CA TYR A 111 9.70 -37.50 35.82
C TYR A 111 9.33 -38.87 36.43
N SER A 112 8.74 -39.74 35.62
CA SER A 112 8.46 -41.14 35.96
C SER A 112 8.66 -42.01 34.70
N ASP A 113 8.88 -43.32 34.91
CA ASP A 113 9.04 -44.26 33.80
C ASP A 113 7.80 -44.30 32.88
N GLU A 114 6.61 -43.99 33.43
CA GLU A 114 5.35 -43.95 32.68
C GLU A 114 5.27 -42.72 31.73
N THR A 115 6.00 -41.63 32.03
CA THR A 115 6.01 -40.39 31.24
C THR A 115 7.25 -40.25 30.37
N ALA A 116 8.16 -41.22 30.40
CA ALA A 116 9.43 -41.16 29.66
C ALA A 116 9.23 -41.07 28.14
N ASP A 117 8.30 -41.86 27.58
CA ASP A 117 8.03 -41.88 26.13
C ASP A 117 7.39 -40.55 25.66
N GLU A 118 6.47 -39.98 26.46
CA GLU A 118 5.88 -38.67 26.18
C GLU A 118 6.94 -37.57 26.25
N GLY A 119 7.83 -37.60 27.25
CA GLY A 119 8.93 -36.67 27.40
C GLY A 119 9.90 -36.70 26.22
N ALA A 120 10.28 -37.88 25.75
CA ALA A 120 11.14 -38.04 24.58
C ALA A 120 10.49 -37.53 23.30
N ALA A 121 9.21 -37.82 23.06
CA ALA A 121 8.48 -37.32 21.91
C ALA A 121 8.34 -35.78 21.92
N LEU A 122 8.12 -35.18 23.08
CA LEU A 122 8.09 -33.71 23.22
C LEU A 122 9.47 -33.10 23.01
N GLN A 123 10.54 -33.74 23.49
CA GLN A 123 11.90 -33.27 23.25
C GLN A 123 12.24 -33.27 21.76
N ASP A 124 11.95 -34.34 21.05
CA ASP A 124 12.15 -34.43 19.59
C ASP A 124 11.38 -33.33 18.86
N LEU A 125 10.16 -33.00 19.30
CA LEU A 125 9.35 -31.94 18.74
C LEU A 125 9.94 -30.56 19.04
N ILE A 126 10.42 -30.32 20.26
CA ILE A 126 11.08 -29.08 20.68
C ILE A 126 12.37 -28.86 19.86
N ASP A 127 13.20 -29.91 19.72
CA ASP A 127 14.45 -29.86 18.98
C ASP A 127 14.19 -29.62 17.47
N SER A 128 13.23 -30.32 16.88
CA SER A 128 12.89 -30.18 15.45
C SER A 128 12.35 -28.82 15.08
N GLN A 129 11.65 -28.15 16.00
CA GLN A 129 11.08 -26.81 15.80
C GLN A 129 11.92 -25.69 16.41
N ASN A 130 13.08 -26.00 16.99
CA ASN A 130 13.97 -25.07 17.71
C ASN A 130 13.23 -24.21 18.74
N LEU A 131 12.39 -24.83 19.58
CA LEU A 131 11.57 -24.11 20.54
C LEU A 131 12.34 -23.64 21.78
N TRP A 132 13.55 -24.17 22.03
CA TRP A 132 14.39 -23.70 23.15
C TRP A 132 14.70 -22.21 23.11
N ASP A 133 14.80 -21.64 21.89
CA ASP A 133 15.09 -20.23 21.67
C ASP A 133 13.82 -19.41 21.37
N LEU A 134 12.62 -19.89 21.78
CA LEU A 134 11.34 -19.27 21.44
C LEU A 134 11.26 -17.81 21.89
N ASP A 135 11.71 -17.50 23.09
CA ASP A 135 11.71 -16.13 23.62
C ASP A 135 12.60 -15.20 22.78
N SER A 136 13.80 -15.68 22.40
CA SER A 136 14.68 -14.92 21.51
C SER A 136 14.07 -14.70 20.12
N GLN A 137 13.36 -15.71 19.58
CA GLN A 137 12.65 -15.58 18.30
C GLN A 137 11.54 -14.52 18.40
N VAL A 138 10.80 -14.48 19.50
CA VAL A 138 9.76 -13.46 19.77
C VAL A 138 10.39 -12.08 19.87
N GLU A 139 11.46 -11.91 20.65
CA GLU A 139 12.16 -10.64 20.79
C GLU A 139 12.70 -10.13 19.45
N MET A 140 13.37 -10.99 18.68
CA MET A 140 13.89 -10.63 17.36
C MET A 140 12.77 -10.20 16.39
N ALA A 141 11.63 -10.90 16.39
CA ALA A 141 10.50 -10.53 15.54
C ALA A 141 9.88 -9.19 15.97
N MET A 142 9.75 -8.96 17.28
CA MET A 142 9.24 -7.70 17.82
C MET A 142 10.19 -6.52 17.52
N GLU A 143 11.50 -6.74 17.59
CA GLU A 143 12.50 -5.72 17.25
C GLU A 143 12.48 -5.40 15.75
N ALA A 144 12.49 -6.42 14.89
CA ALA A 144 12.48 -6.28 13.44
C ALA A 144 11.24 -5.54 12.93
N LEU A 145 10.08 -5.80 13.53
CA LEU A 145 8.83 -5.10 13.22
C LEU A 145 8.66 -3.78 14.02
N ARG A 146 9.68 -3.41 14.82
CA ARG A 146 9.64 -2.20 15.67
C ARG A 146 8.35 -2.10 16.47
N CYS A 147 7.96 -3.23 17.09
CA CYS A 147 6.81 -3.26 17.98
C CYS A 147 7.02 -2.30 19.17
N PRO A 148 5.94 -1.77 19.75
CA PRO A 148 6.00 -0.99 21.00
C PRO A 148 6.65 -1.79 22.14
N PRO A 149 7.01 -1.15 23.25
CA PRO A 149 7.55 -1.85 24.43
C PRO A 149 6.66 -3.02 24.86
N ALA A 150 7.29 -4.10 25.31
CA ALA A 150 6.63 -5.36 25.63
C ALA A 150 5.51 -5.23 26.69
N ASP A 151 5.68 -4.30 27.63
CA ASP A 151 4.78 -3.97 28.72
C ASP A 151 3.73 -2.90 28.39
N ALA A 152 3.77 -2.33 27.18
CA ALA A 152 2.84 -1.28 26.78
C ALA A 152 1.39 -1.78 26.72
N ASP A 153 0.47 -0.90 27.09
CA ASP A 153 -0.98 -1.11 27.00
C ASP A 153 -1.44 -0.94 25.54
N VAL A 154 -2.04 -1.98 24.96
CA VAL A 154 -2.50 -1.98 23.57
C VAL A 154 -3.62 -1.00 23.28
N THR A 155 -4.35 -0.54 24.29
CA THR A 155 -5.44 0.43 24.13
C THR A 155 -4.93 1.83 23.78
N THR A 156 -3.71 2.15 24.19
CA THR A 156 -3.07 3.44 23.95
C THR A 156 -2.31 3.53 22.62
N LEU A 157 -2.17 2.40 21.93
CA LEU A 157 -1.41 2.30 20.71
C LEU A 157 -2.10 3.00 19.53
N SER A 158 -1.30 3.62 18.67
CA SER A 158 -1.75 4.08 17.35
C SER A 158 -2.18 2.91 16.45
N GLY A 159 -2.97 3.20 15.40
CA GLY A 159 -3.39 2.17 14.44
C GLY A 159 -2.22 1.43 13.80
N GLY A 160 -1.14 2.13 13.46
CA GLY A 160 0.07 1.53 12.90
C GLY A 160 0.81 0.63 13.88
N GLU A 161 0.89 1.01 15.15
CA GLU A 161 1.49 0.18 16.21
C GLU A 161 0.70 -1.08 16.47
N ARG A 162 -0.62 -0.99 16.59
CA ARG A 162 -1.51 -2.16 16.72
C ARG A 162 -1.32 -3.13 15.56
N ARG A 163 -1.16 -2.60 14.35
CA ARG A 163 -0.95 -3.40 13.14
C ARG A 163 0.38 -4.15 13.17
N ARG A 164 1.48 -3.51 13.60
CA ARG A 164 2.79 -4.17 13.74
C ARG A 164 2.75 -5.30 14.77
N VAL A 165 2.08 -5.09 15.90
CA VAL A 165 1.87 -6.14 16.91
C VAL A 165 1.08 -7.33 16.35
N ALA A 166 -0.01 -7.05 15.63
CA ALA A 166 -0.83 -8.11 15.01
C ALA A 166 -0.06 -8.86 13.91
N LEU A 167 0.74 -8.16 13.10
CA LEU A 167 1.61 -8.77 12.10
C LEU A 167 2.65 -9.67 12.77
N CYS A 168 3.31 -9.20 13.84
CA CYS A 168 4.27 -9.99 14.62
C CYS A 168 3.65 -11.28 15.14
N LYS A 169 2.50 -11.18 15.84
CA LYS A 169 1.71 -12.34 16.31
C LYS A 169 1.42 -13.33 15.17
N LEU A 170 0.98 -12.83 14.02
CA LEU A 170 0.60 -13.65 12.88
C LEU A 170 1.80 -14.38 12.26
N LEU A 171 2.92 -13.70 12.04
CA LEU A 171 4.14 -14.31 11.48
C LEU A 171 4.72 -15.39 12.39
N LEU A 172 4.70 -15.17 13.71
CA LEU A 172 5.18 -16.14 14.70
C LEU A 172 4.29 -17.40 14.77
N SER A 173 2.99 -17.26 14.45
CA SER A 173 2.06 -18.42 14.43
C SER A 173 2.29 -19.36 13.26
N LYS A 174 2.98 -18.92 12.19
CA LYS A 174 3.35 -19.69 10.98
C LYS A 174 2.20 -20.52 10.39
N PRO A 175 1.05 -19.93 10.00
CA PRO A 175 -0.04 -20.68 9.38
C PRO A 175 0.35 -21.21 7.99
N ASP A 176 -0.28 -22.30 7.53
CA ASP A 176 -0.06 -22.88 6.20
C ASP A 176 -0.51 -21.96 5.06
N LEU A 177 -1.52 -21.12 5.33
CA LEU A 177 -2.02 -20.07 4.43
C LEU A 177 -1.99 -18.72 5.15
N LEU A 178 -1.18 -17.79 4.66
CA LEU A 178 -1.02 -16.46 5.20
C LEU A 178 -1.71 -15.44 4.29
N LEU A 179 -2.69 -14.72 4.81
CA LEU A 179 -3.47 -13.71 4.11
C LEU A 179 -3.14 -12.33 4.68
N LEU A 180 -2.58 -11.45 3.85
CA LEU A 180 -2.10 -10.13 4.28
C LEU A 180 -2.81 -9.02 3.50
N ASP A 181 -3.57 -8.18 4.20
CA ASP A 181 -4.24 -7.02 3.60
C ASP A 181 -3.43 -5.75 3.91
N GLU A 182 -2.70 -5.23 2.92
CA GLU A 182 -1.81 -4.07 2.98
C GLU A 182 -0.73 -4.17 4.09
N PRO A 183 0.09 -5.24 4.17
CA PRO A 183 1.03 -5.44 5.27
C PRO A 183 2.13 -4.39 5.36
N THR A 184 2.43 -3.70 4.26
CA THR A 184 3.49 -2.68 4.16
C THR A 184 3.05 -1.30 4.64
N ASN A 185 1.74 -1.04 4.77
CA ASN A 185 1.24 0.25 5.23
C ASN A 185 1.71 0.56 6.65
N HIS A 186 2.22 1.76 6.86
CA HIS A 186 2.80 2.25 8.12
C HIS A 186 4.11 1.55 8.55
N LEU A 187 4.72 0.73 7.69
CA LEU A 187 6.08 0.24 7.89
C LEU A 187 7.07 1.21 7.23
N ASP A 188 8.22 1.36 7.84
CA ASP A 188 9.33 2.06 7.20
C ASP A 188 10.11 1.12 6.25
N ALA A 189 10.97 1.69 5.41
CA ALA A 189 11.66 0.96 4.35
C ALA A 189 12.49 -0.23 4.88
N GLU A 190 13.14 -0.08 6.05
CA GLU A 190 13.96 -1.14 6.65
C GLU A 190 13.09 -2.29 7.17
N THR A 191 11.99 -1.99 7.86
CA THR A 191 11.02 -3.00 8.33
C THR A 191 10.37 -3.71 7.14
N THR A 192 10.07 -2.97 6.07
CA THR A 192 9.51 -3.54 4.83
C THR A 192 10.51 -4.49 4.17
N ALA A 193 11.79 -4.14 4.07
CA ALA A 193 12.83 -5.01 3.52
C ALA A 193 13.01 -6.30 4.33
N TRP A 194 12.94 -6.21 5.66
CA TRP A 194 12.94 -7.40 6.52
C TRP A 194 11.73 -8.30 6.27
N LEU A 195 10.53 -7.70 6.15
CA LEU A 195 9.31 -8.45 5.86
C LEU A 195 9.36 -9.13 4.49
N GLU A 196 9.91 -8.46 3.46
CA GLU A 196 10.16 -9.05 2.14
C GLU A 196 10.98 -10.32 2.23
N LYS A 197 12.13 -10.24 2.92
CA LYS A 197 13.00 -11.40 3.12
C LYS A 197 12.28 -12.53 3.85
N HIS A 198 11.56 -12.21 4.93
CA HIS A 198 10.83 -13.18 5.73
C HIS A 198 9.72 -13.88 4.92
N LEU A 199 8.94 -13.15 4.13
CA LEU A 199 7.87 -13.72 3.31
C LEU A 199 8.38 -14.52 2.10
N ARG A 200 9.52 -14.14 1.54
CA ARG A 200 10.16 -14.91 0.48
C ARG A 200 10.63 -16.29 0.97
N GLU A 201 11.15 -16.34 2.19
CA GLU A 201 11.63 -17.57 2.85
C GLU A 201 10.49 -18.34 3.55
N TYR A 202 9.28 -17.80 3.58
CA TYR A 202 8.13 -18.42 4.24
C TYR A 202 7.73 -19.73 3.55
N GLU A 203 7.58 -20.82 4.29
CA GLU A 203 7.29 -22.15 3.72
C GLU A 203 5.85 -22.32 3.24
N GLY A 204 4.87 -21.66 3.89
CA GLY A 204 3.45 -21.71 3.54
C GLY A 204 3.08 -20.84 2.34
N ALA A 205 1.84 -20.95 1.89
CA ALA A 205 1.29 -20.06 0.87
C ALA A 205 1.07 -18.66 1.44
N VAL A 206 1.35 -17.64 0.63
CA VAL A 206 1.13 -16.24 0.98
C VAL A 206 0.28 -15.58 -0.08
N LEU A 207 -0.86 -15.03 0.32
CA LEU A 207 -1.64 -14.12 -0.51
C LEU A 207 -1.59 -12.74 0.12
N LEU A 208 -1.18 -11.75 -0.67
CA LEU A 208 -1.04 -10.40 -0.16
C LEU A 208 -1.67 -9.37 -1.10
N ILE A 209 -2.27 -8.36 -0.49
CA ILE A 209 -2.69 -7.14 -1.16
C ILE A 209 -1.71 -6.07 -0.73
N THR A 210 -1.05 -5.42 -1.66
CA THR A 210 -0.23 -4.25 -1.40
C THR A 210 -0.11 -3.38 -2.64
N HIS A 211 0.15 -2.12 -2.43
CA HIS A 211 0.46 -1.15 -3.49
C HIS A 211 1.97 -0.90 -3.61
N ASP A 212 2.78 -1.50 -2.74
CA ASP A 212 4.24 -1.48 -2.81
C ASP A 212 4.73 -2.41 -3.93
N ARG A 213 5.15 -1.81 -5.03
CA ARG A 213 5.55 -2.51 -6.25
C ARG A 213 6.88 -3.26 -6.11
N TYR A 214 7.83 -2.71 -5.34
CA TYR A 214 9.09 -3.40 -5.01
C TYR A 214 8.82 -4.64 -4.18
N PHE A 215 7.93 -4.52 -3.21
CA PHE A 215 7.54 -5.65 -2.38
C PHE A 215 6.91 -6.77 -3.21
N LEU A 216 6.00 -6.42 -4.13
CA LEU A 216 5.40 -7.38 -5.06
C LEU A 216 6.46 -8.04 -5.94
N ASP A 217 7.40 -7.26 -6.48
CA ASP A 217 8.42 -7.77 -7.38
C ASP A 217 9.38 -8.75 -6.69
N ASN A 218 9.70 -8.50 -5.43
CA ASN A 218 10.65 -9.28 -4.64
C ASN A 218 10.03 -10.52 -3.98
N VAL A 219 8.73 -10.48 -3.64
CA VAL A 219 8.08 -11.53 -2.84
C VAL A 219 7.25 -12.48 -3.70
N THR A 220 6.58 -11.96 -4.76
CA THR A 220 5.57 -12.74 -5.47
C THR A 220 6.13 -13.52 -6.66
N GLY A 221 5.62 -14.74 -6.85
CA GLY A 221 5.82 -15.54 -8.05
C GLY A 221 4.57 -15.58 -8.94
N TRP A 222 3.46 -15.01 -8.47
CA TRP A 222 2.20 -14.90 -9.19
C TRP A 222 1.51 -13.60 -8.86
N ILE A 223 0.84 -13.01 -9.85
CA ILE A 223 -0.04 -11.86 -9.67
C ILE A 223 -1.46 -12.25 -10.07
N LEU A 224 -2.42 -11.99 -9.20
CA LEU A 224 -3.85 -12.12 -9.46
C LEU A 224 -4.45 -10.74 -9.68
N GLU A 225 -4.76 -10.39 -10.91
CA GLU A 225 -5.44 -9.13 -11.23
C GLU A 225 -6.96 -9.31 -11.09
N LEU A 226 -7.60 -8.47 -10.29
CA LEU A 226 -9.06 -8.36 -10.23
C LEU A 226 -9.53 -7.24 -11.15
N ASP A 227 -10.14 -7.61 -12.27
CA ASP A 227 -10.69 -6.69 -13.25
C ASP A 227 -12.16 -7.00 -13.51
N ARG A 228 -13.07 -6.05 -13.23
CA ARG A 228 -14.52 -6.17 -13.47
C ARG A 228 -15.15 -7.44 -12.91
N GLY A 229 -14.80 -7.79 -11.67
CA GLY A 229 -15.31 -8.97 -10.96
C GLY A 229 -14.66 -10.29 -11.36
N ARG A 230 -13.73 -10.30 -12.31
CA ARG A 230 -12.98 -11.48 -12.77
C ARG A 230 -11.57 -11.49 -12.22
N GLY A 231 -11.06 -12.66 -11.90
CA GLY A 231 -9.67 -12.86 -11.50
C GLY A 231 -8.84 -13.38 -12.67
N ILE A 232 -7.77 -12.68 -12.99
CA ILE A 232 -6.86 -13.04 -14.09
C ILE A 232 -5.49 -13.32 -13.48
N PRO A 233 -5.04 -14.60 -13.46
CA PRO A 233 -3.72 -14.94 -12.94
C PRO A 233 -2.63 -14.67 -13.98
N TYR A 234 -1.51 -14.14 -13.51
CA TYR A 234 -0.27 -13.96 -14.26
C TYR A 234 0.86 -14.67 -13.53
N GLU A 235 1.60 -15.49 -14.25
CA GLU A 235 2.82 -16.11 -13.74
C GLU A 235 3.97 -15.10 -13.75
N GLY A 236 4.75 -15.07 -12.68
CA GLY A 236 5.87 -14.17 -12.49
C GLY A 236 5.61 -13.09 -11.44
N ASN A 237 6.59 -12.20 -11.31
CA ASN A 237 6.57 -11.07 -10.40
C ASN A 237 5.82 -9.86 -10.99
N TYR A 238 5.88 -8.72 -10.30
CA TYR A 238 5.19 -7.51 -10.74
C TYR A 238 5.69 -6.98 -12.10
N SER A 239 7.00 -7.04 -12.35
CA SER A 239 7.58 -6.63 -13.64
C SER A 239 7.07 -7.50 -14.81
N ALA A 240 7.05 -8.82 -14.63
CA ALA A 240 6.48 -9.74 -15.62
C ALA A 240 4.99 -9.50 -15.87
N TYR A 241 4.23 -9.21 -14.80
CA TYR A 241 2.82 -8.82 -14.91
C TYR A 241 2.63 -7.58 -15.78
N LEU A 242 3.45 -6.51 -15.56
CA LEU A 242 3.34 -5.26 -16.34
C LEU A 242 3.54 -5.51 -17.83
N GLU A 243 4.53 -6.34 -18.20
CA GLU A 243 4.77 -6.71 -19.60
C GLU A 243 3.59 -7.48 -20.19
N ALA A 244 3.08 -8.48 -19.46
CA ALA A 244 1.95 -9.29 -19.90
C ALA A 244 0.67 -8.44 -20.04
N LYS A 245 0.41 -7.55 -19.06
CA LYS A 245 -0.72 -6.61 -19.12
C LYS A 245 -0.62 -5.65 -20.30
N SER A 246 0.57 -5.09 -20.57
CA SER A 246 0.80 -4.21 -21.72
C SER A 246 0.47 -4.92 -23.04
N LYS A 247 0.96 -6.15 -23.23
CA LYS A 247 0.65 -6.97 -24.41
C LYS A 247 -0.85 -7.23 -24.55
N ARG A 248 -1.53 -7.58 -23.43
CA ARG A 248 -2.99 -7.80 -23.40
C ARG A 248 -3.75 -6.53 -23.79
N MET A 249 -3.37 -5.36 -23.25
CA MET A 249 -4.03 -4.09 -23.56
C MET A 249 -3.90 -3.70 -25.02
N ILE A 250 -2.72 -3.91 -25.63
CA ILE A 250 -2.50 -3.66 -27.06
C ILE A 250 -3.40 -4.58 -27.89
N GLN A 251 -3.54 -5.84 -27.50
CA GLN A 251 -4.41 -6.79 -28.20
C GLN A 251 -5.89 -6.42 -28.05
N GLU A 252 -6.34 -6.12 -26.82
CA GLU A 252 -7.71 -5.66 -26.54
C GLU A 252 -8.04 -4.38 -27.33
N GLY A 253 -7.11 -3.40 -27.39
CA GLY A 253 -7.28 -2.18 -28.18
C GLY A 253 -7.47 -2.46 -29.68
N ARG A 254 -6.72 -3.40 -30.26
CA ARG A 254 -6.90 -3.82 -31.65
C ARG A 254 -8.24 -4.53 -31.90
N GLU A 255 -8.67 -5.34 -30.94
CA GLU A 255 -9.96 -6.02 -30.99
C GLU A 255 -11.12 -5.01 -30.85
N ASP A 256 -10.99 -4.00 -29.97
CA ASP A 256 -11.97 -2.95 -29.78
C ASP A 256 -12.09 -2.05 -31.02
N ASP A 257 -10.99 -1.66 -31.66
CA ASP A 257 -11.00 -0.96 -32.95
C ASP A 257 -11.71 -1.78 -34.03
N SER A 258 -11.48 -3.08 -34.05
CA SER A 258 -12.13 -3.99 -34.98
C SER A 258 -13.63 -4.13 -34.69
N ARG A 259 -14.02 -4.19 -33.41
CA ARG A 259 -15.42 -4.19 -32.97
C ARG A 259 -16.12 -2.88 -33.32
N GLN A 260 -15.47 -1.72 -33.08
CA GLN A 260 -16.05 -0.42 -33.43
C GLN A 260 -16.29 -0.30 -34.93
N LYS A 261 -15.33 -0.74 -35.75
CA LYS A 261 -15.52 -0.79 -37.22
C LYS A 261 -16.63 -1.73 -37.66
N ALA A 262 -16.78 -2.87 -36.98
CA ALA A 262 -17.88 -3.81 -37.23
C ALA A 262 -19.23 -3.20 -36.81
N LEU A 263 -19.29 -2.57 -35.64
CA LEU A 263 -20.49 -1.89 -35.10
C LEU A 263 -20.94 -0.76 -36.02
N GLU A 264 -20.00 0.06 -36.50
CA GLU A 264 -20.30 1.15 -37.43
C GLU A 264 -20.82 0.63 -38.79
N ARG A 265 -20.23 -0.45 -39.35
CA ARG A 265 -20.75 -1.12 -40.54
C ARG A 265 -22.17 -1.68 -40.34
N GLU A 266 -22.44 -2.32 -39.19
CA GLU A 266 -23.77 -2.83 -38.88
C GLU A 266 -24.77 -1.71 -38.64
N ARG A 267 -24.36 -0.59 -38.00
CA ARG A 267 -25.16 0.61 -37.81
C ARG A 267 -25.56 1.23 -39.15
N GLN A 268 -24.60 1.40 -40.07
CA GLN A 268 -24.85 1.91 -41.43
C GLN A 268 -25.80 0.97 -42.18
N TRP A 269 -25.61 -0.35 -42.03
CA TRP A 269 -26.48 -1.34 -42.65
C TRP A 269 -27.91 -1.32 -42.05
N ILE A 270 -28.06 -1.13 -40.74
CA ILE A 270 -29.38 -0.97 -40.08
C ILE A 270 -30.06 0.33 -40.51
N ALA A 271 -29.29 1.42 -40.71
CA ALA A 271 -29.80 2.73 -41.16
C ALA A 271 -30.19 2.76 -42.62
N ALA A 272 -29.57 1.92 -43.48
CA ALA A 272 -29.86 1.86 -44.89
C ALA A 272 -31.24 1.22 -45.19
N SER A 273 -32.09 2.00 -45.86
CA SER A 273 -33.38 1.67 -46.51
C SER A 273 -34.49 0.96 -45.71
N PRO A 274 -35.71 1.54 -45.64
CA PRO A 274 -36.87 0.94 -44.97
C PRO A 274 -37.35 -0.40 -45.57
N LYS A 275 -37.18 -0.62 -46.86
CA LYS A 275 -37.55 -1.87 -47.52
C LYS A 275 -36.71 -3.08 -47.14
N ALA A 276 -35.49 -2.87 -46.66
CA ALA A 276 -34.62 -3.94 -46.17
C ALA A 276 -34.96 -4.41 -44.73
N ARG A 277 -35.84 -3.71 -44.02
CA ARG A 277 -36.21 -4.06 -42.64
C ARG A 277 -37.08 -5.34 -42.55
N GLN A 278 -37.87 -5.66 -43.57
CA GLN A 278 -38.79 -6.82 -43.52
C GLN A 278 -38.06 -8.19 -43.64
N SER A 279 -36.83 -8.23 -44.12
CA SER A 279 -36.05 -9.47 -44.29
C SER A 279 -34.85 -9.59 -43.36
N LYS A 280 -34.68 -8.67 -42.39
CA LYS A 280 -33.54 -8.69 -41.50
C LYS A 280 -33.61 -9.90 -40.55
N SER A 281 -32.62 -10.77 -40.65
CA SER A 281 -32.50 -11.94 -39.77
C SER A 281 -32.43 -11.50 -38.29
N LYS A 282 -33.33 -12.08 -37.43
CA LYS A 282 -33.29 -11.89 -35.96
C LYS A 282 -31.90 -12.16 -35.36
N ALA A 283 -31.12 -13.07 -35.98
CA ALA A 283 -29.76 -13.38 -35.58
C ALA A 283 -28.80 -12.17 -35.71
N ARG A 284 -28.98 -11.35 -36.76
CA ARG A 284 -28.10 -10.19 -37.01
C ARG A 284 -28.41 -9.00 -36.08
N ILE A 285 -29.70 -8.85 -35.73
CA ILE A 285 -30.09 -7.85 -34.70
C ILE A 285 -29.55 -8.27 -33.33
N LYS A 286 -29.64 -9.56 -32.98
CA LYS A 286 -29.05 -10.08 -31.73
C LYS A 286 -27.53 -9.94 -31.68
N ALA A 287 -26.84 -10.13 -32.81
CA ALA A 287 -25.38 -9.89 -32.91
C ALA A 287 -25.02 -8.41 -32.72
N TYR A 288 -25.83 -7.49 -33.27
CA TYR A 288 -25.65 -6.04 -33.04
C TYR A 288 -25.84 -5.68 -31.58
N ASP A 289 -26.90 -6.17 -30.93
CA ASP A 289 -27.16 -5.93 -29.49
C ASP A 289 -26.00 -6.44 -28.64
N GLN A 290 -25.44 -7.60 -28.95
CA GLN A 290 -24.25 -8.14 -28.26
C GLN A 290 -22.99 -7.27 -28.48
N LEU A 291 -22.81 -6.70 -29.68
CA LEU A 291 -21.71 -5.76 -29.97
C LEU A 291 -21.88 -4.44 -29.21
N VAL A 292 -23.12 -3.93 -29.10
CA VAL A 292 -23.43 -2.71 -28.31
C VAL A 292 -23.17 -2.95 -26.83
N GLU A 293 -23.61 -4.10 -26.29
CA GLU A 293 -23.38 -4.46 -24.89
C GLU A 293 -21.87 -4.60 -24.58
N ALA A 294 -21.10 -5.20 -25.50
CA ALA A 294 -19.65 -5.29 -25.37
C ALA A 294 -18.95 -3.91 -25.47
N ALA A 295 -19.46 -3.01 -26.33
CA ALA A 295 -18.91 -1.66 -26.46
C ALA A 295 -19.18 -0.78 -25.23
N ASN A 296 -20.33 -0.96 -24.56
CA ASN A 296 -20.67 -0.25 -23.32
C ASN A 296 -19.80 -0.64 -22.11
N ASN A 297 -19.06 -1.76 -22.23
CA ASN A 297 -18.12 -2.23 -21.21
C ASN A 297 -16.70 -1.69 -21.40
N GLN A 298 -16.48 -0.72 -22.27
CA GLN A 298 -15.15 -0.12 -22.51
C GLN A 298 -14.64 0.63 -21.28
N ARG A 299 -13.31 0.61 -21.07
CA ARG A 299 -12.64 1.43 -20.06
C ARG A 299 -12.81 2.90 -20.40
N PRO A 300 -13.17 3.76 -19.44
CA PRO A 300 -12.93 5.20 -19.58
C PRO A 300 -11.43 5.40 -19.77
N GLY A 301 -11.03 6.25 -20.73
CA GLY A 301 -9.62 6.56 -20.98
C GLY A 301 -8.89 6.95 -19.69
N ASP A 302 -7.58 6.67 -19.62
CA ASP A 302 -6.71 6.96 -18.49
C ASP A 302 -6.84 8.45 -18.12
N ALA A 303 -7.36 8.70 -16.91
CA ALA A 303 -7.53 10.06 -16.43
C ALA A 303 -6.16 10.60 -16.00
N GLN A 304 -5.73 11.71 -16.60
CA GLN A 304 -4.45 12.35 -16.28
C GLN A 304 -4.61 13.30 -15.10
N ILE A 305 -3.73 13.19 -14.10
CA ILE A 305 -3.57 14.19 -13.06
C ILE A 305 -2.75 15.34 -13.65
N LEU A 306 -3.26 16.57 -13.55
CA LEU A 306 -2.55 17.79 -13.95
C LEU A 306 -2.25 18.63 -12.71
N ILE A 307 -0.96 18.96 -12.52
CA ILE A 307 -0.52 19.86 -11.46
C ILE A 307 -0.22 21.21 -12.10
N PRO A 308 -0.89 22.31 -11.69
CA PRO A 308 -0.64 23.61 -12.27
C PRO A 308 0.79 24.08 -11.96
N ALA A 309 1.52 24.51 -12.98
CA ALA A 309 2.80 25.14 -12.78
C ALA A 309 2.57 26.51 -12.10
N GLY A 310 3.17 26.71 -10.93
CA GLY A 310 3.20 27.98 -10.25
C GLY A 310 4.09 29.02 -10.96
N GLU A 311 4.34 30.14 -10.28
CA GLU A 311 5.31 31.13 -10.73
C GLU A 311 6.73 30.54 -10.80
N ARG A 312 7.57 31.09 -11.69
CA ARG A 312 8.95 30.62 -11.85
C ARG A 312 9.74 30.82 -10.56
N LEU A 313 10.38 29.78 -10.09
CA LEU A 313 11.25 29.82 -8.92
C LEU A 313 12.50 30.66 -9.16
N GLY A 314 12.90 31.39 -8.13
CA GLY A 314 14.20 32.07 -8.06
C GLY A 314 15.36 31.10 -7.82
N GLN A 315 16.55 31.64 -7.57
CA GLN A 315 17.73 30.81 -7.26
C GLN A 315 17.68 30.18 -5.86
N VAL A 316 17.04 30.87 -4.92
CA VAL A 316 16.80 30.35 -3.56
C VAL A 316 15.39 29.77 -3.53
N VAL A 317 15.30 28.49 -3.20
CA VAL A 317 14.02 27.79 -3.00
C VAL A 317 13.83 27.54 -1.50
N ILE A 318 14.49 26.57 -0.92
CA ILE A 318 14.54 26.31 0.52
C ILE A 318 16.01 26.05 0.89
N GLU A 319 16.55 26.81 1.81
CA GLU A 319 17.88 26.63 2.37
C GLU A 319 17.75 26.46 3.87
N ALA A 320 18.36 25.42 4.40
CA ALA A 320 18.41 25.12 5.82
C ALA A 320 19.88 25.09 6.26
N GLU A 321 20.21 25.81 7.32
CA GLU A 321 21.58 25.91 7.85
C GLU A 321 21.58 25.55 9.34
N GLY A 322 22.30 24.47 9.68
CA GLY A 322 22.56 24.07 11.06
C GLY A 322 21.30 23.77 11.89
N LEU A 323 20.24 23.27 11.25
CA LEU A 323 18.98 22.99 11.93
C LEU A 323 19.15 21.95 13.02
N THR A 324 18.68 22.28 14.21
CA THR A 324 18.59 21.36 15.36
C THR A 324 17.19 21.44 15.95
N LYS A 325 16.60 20.29 16.23
CA LYS A 325 15.28 20.19 16.84
C LYS A 325 15.17 19.03 17.82
N SER A 326 14.62 19.32 19.00
CA SER A 326 14.38 18.36 20.07
C SER A 326 12.95 18.45 20.59
N PHE A 327 12.44 17.35 21.14
CA PHE A 327 11.22 17.33 21.94
C PHE A 327 11.46 16.59 23.26
N GLY A 328 11.31 17.30 24.36
CA GLY A 328 11.66 16.78 25.69
C GLY A 328 13.14 16.40 25.74
N ASP A 329 13.45 15.16 26.10
CA ASP A 329 14.82 14.65 26.20
C ASP A 329 15.33 13.99 24.89
N ARG A 330 14.54 14.04 23.80
CA ARG A 330 14.87 13.41 22.51
C ARG A 330 15.27 14.46 21.49
N MET A 331 16.51 14.40 21.02
CA MET A 331 16.97 15.16 19.87
C MET A 331 16.54 14.43 18.59
N LEU A 332 15.74 15.06 17.73
CA LEU A 332 15.28 14.47 16.47
C LEU A 332 16.22 14.79 15.31
N ILE A 333 16.71 16.02 15.24
CA ILE A 333 17.57 16.54 14.16
C ILE A 333 18.72 17.29 14.80
N GLU A 334 19.94 16.98 14.38
CA GLU A 334 21.16 17.64 14.83
C GLU A 334 21.92 18.23 13.63
N ASN A 335 22.12 19.54 13.65
CA ASN A 335 22.96 20.29 12.70
C ASN A 335 22.68 19.99 11.22
N LEU A 336 21.41 19.86 10.82
CA LEU A 336 21.03 19.58 9.44
C LEU A 336 21.24 20.81 8.56
N THR A 337 21.99 20.64 7.47
CA THR A 337 22.19 21.65 6.43
C THR A 337 21.86 21.06 5.07
N PHE A 338 20.95 21.69 4.33
CA PHE A 338 20.62 21.29 2.97
C PHE A 338 20.12 22.48 2.14
N LYS A 339 20.13 22.29 0.83
CA LYS A 339 19.64 23.28 -0.12
C LYS A 339 18.81 22.59 -1.20
N LEU A 340 17.52 22.95 -1.30
CA LEU A 340 16.64 22.47 -2.36
C LEU A 340 16.97 23.21 -3.67
N PRO A 341 17.47 22.53 -4.71
CA PRO A 341 17.74 23.16 -5.99
C PRO A 341 16.44 23.42 -6.78
N PRO A 342 16.40 24.45 -7.65
CA PRO A 342 15.25 24.67 -8.55
C PRO A 342 15.00 23.45 -9.44
N GLY A 343 13.73 23.00 -9.49
CA GLY A 343 13.34 21.79 -10.23
C GLY A 343 13.70 20.47 -9.53
N GLY A 344 14.28 20.53 -8.32
CA GLY A 344 14.62 19.33 -7.54
C GLY A 344 13.40 18.65 -6.95
N ILE A 345 13.42 17.33 -6.98
CA ILE A 345 12.47 16.48 -6.24
C ILE A 345 13.27 15.77 -5.14
N VAL A 346 12.91 16.05 -3.90
CA VAL A 346 13.62 15.51 -2.72
C VAL A 346 12.76 14.44 -2.06
N GLY A 347 13.26 13.22 -2.00
CA GLY A 347 12.71 12.14 -1.21
C GLY A 347 13.16 12.23 0.24
N VAL A 348 12.24 12.27 1.19
CA VAL A 348 12.55 12.27 2.63
C VAL A 348 12.23 10.88 3.18
N ILE A 349 13.26 10.18 3.64
CA ILE A 349 13.19 8.81 4.10
C ILE A 349 13.68 8.65 5.54
N GLY A 350 13.32 7.55 6.17
CA GLY A 350 13.80 7.20 7.52
C GLY A 350 12.71 6.58 8.37
N PRO A 351 13.06 6.12 9.57
CA PRO A 351 12.15 5.45 10.49
C PRO A 351 10.93 6.30 10.87
N ASN A 352 9.87 5.61 11.28
CA ASN A 352 8.71 6.29 11.84
C ASN A 352 9.08 6.96 13.16
N GLY A 353 8.62 8.22 13.33
CA GLY A 353 8.95 9.04 14.49
C GLY A 353 10.33 9.74 14.42
N ALA A 354 11.13 9.53 13.39
CA ALA A 354 12.47 10.14 13.26
C ALA A 354 12.48 11.68 13.13
N GLY A 355 11.32 12.30 12.87
CA GLY A 355 11.25 13.77 12.75
C GLY A 355 10.91 14.28 11.34
N LYS A 356 10.56 13.39 10.40
CA LYS A 356 10.23 13.76 9.00
C LYS A 356 9.12 14.81 8.92
N SER A 357 7.96 14.55 9.51
CA SER A 357 6.84 15.51 9.53
C SER A 357 7.16 16.76 10.37
N THR A 358 8.06 16.66 11.37
CA THR A 358 8.56 17.82 12.12
C THR A 358 9.36 18.76 11.21
N LEU A 359 10.18 18.23 10.29
CA LEU A 359 10.88 19.02 9.29
C LEU A 359 9.88 19.79 8.40
N PHE A 360 8.80 19.14 7.96
CA PHE A 360 7.74 19.83 7.18
C PHE A 360 7.08 20.94 7.98
N LYS A 361 6.79 20.71 9.26
CA LYS A 361 6.24 21.76 10.16
C LYS A 361 7.21 22.93 10.35
N MET A 362 8.51 22.67 10.38
CA MET A 362 9.51 23.75 10.43
C MET A 362 9.59 24.52 9.11
N ILE A 363 9.53 23.85 7.96
CA ILE A 363 9.50 24.51 6.64
C ILE A 363 8.24 25.35 6.49
N THR A 364 7.09 24.89 6.95
CA THR A 364 5.81 25.64 6.89
C THR A 364 5.67 26.70 7.97
N GLY A 365 6.64 26.82 8.90
CA GLY A 365 6.61 27.79 9.99
C GLY A 365 5.65 27.46 11.14
N GLN A 366 5.05 26.27 11.14
CA GLN A 366 4.18 25.77 12.23
C GLN A 366 4.99 25.40 13.48
N GLU A 367 6.25 25.03 13.30
CA GLU A 367 7.19 24.69 14.36
C GLU A 367 8.49 25.49 14.16
N LYS A 368 9.15 25.86 15.27
CA LYS A 368 10.43 26.58 15.20
C LYS A 368 11.58 25.63 15.50
N PRO A 369 12.72 25.74 14.79
CA PRO A 369 13.93 25.03 15.17
C PRO A 369 14.45 25.55 16.52
N ASP A 370 15.16 24.71 17.26
CA ASP A 370 15.81 25.11 18.52
C ASP A 370 17.10 25.91 18.23
N SER A 371 17.79 25.55 17.12
CA SER A 371 18.91 26.33 16.57
C SER A 371 18.97 26.18 15.06
N GLY A 372 19.75 27.03 14.41
CA GLY A 372 19.86 27.12 12.96
C GLY A 372 18.77 28.02 12.34
N SER A 373 18.69 28.01 11.00
CA SER A 373 17.73 28.83 10.27
C SER A 373 17.21 28.12 9.02
N ILE A 374 15.98 28.46 8.64
CA ILE A 374 15.36 28.08 7.36
C ILE A 374 15.09 29.36 6.59
N ARG A 375 15.61 29.42 5.38
CA ARG A 375 15.34 30.51 4.44
C ARG A 375 14.49 29.97 3.29
N ILE A 376 13.35 30.59 3.08
CA ILE A 376 12.44 30.33 1.96
C ILE A 376 12.57 31.50 0.99
N GLY A 377 12.70 31.21 -0.31
CA GLY A 377 12.83 32.23 -1.33
C GLY A 377 11.54 33.05 -1.50
N ASP A 378 11.67 34.33 -1.84
CA ASP A 378 10.53 35.27 -1.96
C ASP A 378 9.52 34.87 -3.04
N THR A 379 9.94 34.06 -4.03
CA THR A 379 9.09 33.56 -5.12
C THR A 379 8.44 32.21 -4.82
N VAL A 380 8.67 31.67 -3.61
CA VAL A 380 8.17 30.34 -3.22
C VAL A 380 6.73 30.42 -2.74
N HIS A 381 5.86 29.66 -3.38
CA HIS A 381 4.50 29.38 -2.96
C HIS A 381 4.38 27.92 -2.56
N LEU A 382 4.32 27.67 -1.24
CA LEU A 382 4.24 26.31 -0.70
C LEU A 382 2.84 25.73 -0.89
N GLY A 383 2.76 24.58 -1.56
CA GLY A 383 1.61 23.69 -1.50
C GLY A 383 1.90 22.58 -0.47
N TYR A 384 1.18 22.56 0.65
CA TYR A 384 1.42 21.59 1.72
C TYR A 384 0.21 20.68 1.94
N VAL A 385 0.45 19.39 2.00
CA VAL A 385 -0.51 18.37 2.43
C VAL A 385 -0.07 17.85 3.79
N ASP A 386 -0.83 18.18 4.80
CA ASP A 386 -0.69 17.58 6.12
C ASP A 386 -1.45 16.24 6.19
N GLN A 387 -0.96 15.31 6.98
CA GLN A 387 -1.69 14.07 7.32
C GLN A 387 -2.99 14.33 8.09
N SER A 388 -3.16 15.52 8.68
CA SER A 388 -4.39 15.90 9.39
C SER A 388 -5.54 16.08 8.40
N ARG A 389 -6.54 15.20 8.50
CA ARG A 389 -7.74 15.12 7.64
C ARG A 389 -8.82 16.13 8.00
N ASP A 390 -8.49 17.12 8.85
CA ASP A 390 -9.46 18.01 9.53
C ASP A 390 -10.02 19.12 8.65
N HIS A 391 -9.52 19.27 7.40
CA HIS A 391 -9.91 20.38 6.50
C HIS A 391 -10.97 20.01 5.46
N LEU A 392 -11.52 18.79 5.49
CA LEU A 392 -12.57 18.37 4.56
C LEU A 392 -13.95 18.54 5.20
N ASP A 393 -14.90 19.12 4.47
CA ASP A 393 -16.28 19.27 4.94
C ASP A 393 -17.04 17.93 4.80
N PRO A 394 -17.42 17.26 5.92
CA PRO A 394 -18.08 15.96 5.86
C PRO A 394 -19.47 16.00 5.20
N ASN A 395 -20.09 17.18 5.10
CA ASN A 395 -21.44 17.34 4.55
C ASN A 395 -21.47 17.48 3.03
N LYS A 396 -20.36 17.94 2.43
CA LYS A 396 -20.23 18.06 0.97
C LYS A 396 -20.03 16.71 0.33
N ASN A 397 -20.41 16.60 -0.95
CA ASN A 397 -20.01 15.45 -1.75
C ASN A 397 -18.59 15.64 -2.30
N VAL A 398 -18.00 14.54 -2.82
CA VAL A 398 -16.62 14.53 -3.35
C VAL A 398 -16.42 15.62 -4.42
N TRP A 399 -17.37 15.73 -5.36
CA TRP A 399 -17.28 16.70 -6.44
C TRP A 399 -17.35 18.13 -5.92
N GLU A 400 -18.26 18.43 -5.00
CA GLU A 400 -18.38 19.76 -4.39
C GLU A 400 -17.13 20.12 -3.59
N GLU A 401 -16.54 19.16 -2.87
CA GLU A 401 -15.37 19.39 -2.04
C GLU A 401 -14.12 19.66 -2.89
N ILE A 402 -13.94 18.95 -4.01
CA ILE A 402 -12.80 19.14 -4.91
C ILE A 402 -13.00 20.39 -5.79
N SER A 403 -14.18 20.56 -6.40
CA SER A 403 -14.41 21.60 -7.42
C SER A 403 -14.91 22.94 -6.87
N GLY A 404 -15.30 22.98 -5.58
CA GLY A 404 -16.03 24.12 -5.02
C GLY A 404 -17.41 24.34 -5.66
N GLY A 405 -17.97 23.30 -6.31
CA GLY A 405 -19.26 23.35 -7.01
C GLY A 405 -19.18 23.89 -8.45
N ASN A 406 -17.96 24.08 -8.99
CA ASN A 406 -17.77 24.58 -10.35
C ASN A 406 -17.64 23.41 -11.35
N ASP A 407 -18.29 23.50 -12.51
CA ASP A 407 -18.17 22.51 -13.58
C ASP A 407 -16.79 22.52 -14.25
N ILE A 408 -16.10 23.66 -14.22
CA ILE A 408 -14.77 23.86 -14.78
C ILE A 408 -13.81 24.27 -13.66
N ILE A 409 -12.70 23.55 -13.55
CA ILE A 409 -11.59 23.86 -12.64
C ILE A 409 -10.48 24.55 -13.42
N LYS A 410 -9.95 25.63 -12.85
CA LYS A 410 -8.76 26.32 -13.39
C LYS A 410 -7.51 25.75 -12.74
N LEU A 411 -6.62 25.21 -13.54
CA LEU A 411 -5.33 24.67 -13.16
C LEU A 411 -4.21 25.54 -13.75
N GLY A 412 -3.92 26.65 -13.11
CA GLY A 412 -3.02 27.67 -13.66
C GLY A 412 -3.56 28.27 -14.96
N LYS A 413 -2.90 27.95 -16.09
CA LYS A 413 -3.31 28.40 -17.44
C LYS A 413 -4.27 27.42 -18.14
N PHE A 414 -4.52 26.25 -17.55
CA PHE A 414 -5.38 25.22 -18.12
C PHE A 414 -6.76 25.24 -17.46
N GLU A 415 -7.77 24.89 -18.22
CA GLU A 415 -9.12 24.66 -17.74
C GLU A 415 -9.49 23.20 -18.00
N MET A 416 -10.07 22.53 -17.00
CA MET A 416 -10.48 21.15 -17.08
C MET A 416 -11.89 20.98 -16.51
N ASN A 417 -12.64 20.03 -17.08
CA ASN A 417 -13.92 19.62 -16.49
C ASN A 417 -13.71 19.01 -15.12
N SER A 418 -14.42 19.52 -14.11
CA SER A 418 -14.25 19.12 -12.72
C SER A 418 -14.55 17.64 -12.47
N ARG A 419 -15.52 17.06 -13.18
CA ARG A 419 -15.85 15.64 -13.06
C ARG A 419 -14.78 14.74 -13.66
N ALA A 420 -14.13 15.18 -14.75
CA ALA A 420 -12.96 14.49 -15.31
C ALA A 420 -11.77 14.54 -14.35
N TYR A 421 -11.55 15.70 -13.69
CA TYR A 421 -10.53 15.84 -12.65
C TYR A 421 -10.79 14.90 -11.47
N CYS A 422 -12.01 14.83 -10.94
CA CYS A 422 -12.36 13.84 -9.91
C CYS A 422 -12.12 12.39 -10.38
N GLY A 423 -12.39 12.12 -11.66
CA GLY A 423 -12.14 10.83 -12.30
C GLY A 423 -10.65 10.42 -12.29
N ALA A 424 -9.73 11.39 -12.41
CA ALA A 424 -8.28 11.17 -12.34
C ALA A 424 -7.83 10.62 -10.97
N PHE A 425 -8.56 10.95 -9.91
CA PHE A 425 -8.36 10.41 -8.56
C PHE A 425 -9.25 9.20 -8.26
N ASN A 426 -9.70 8.51 -9.31
CA ASN A 426 -10.53 7.29 -9.24
C ASN A 426 -11.90 7.48 -8.55
N PHE A 427 -12.48 8.70 -8.61
CA PHE A 427 -13.88 8.94 -8.26
C PHE A 427 -14.72 8.93 -9.52
N LYS A 428 -15.33 7.78 -9.85
CA LYS A 428 -16.08 7.58 -11.10
C LYS A 428 -17.60 7.55 -10.84
N GLY A 429 -18.38 8.17 -11.72
CA GLY A 429 -19.84 8.09 -11.69
C GLY A 429 -20.45 8.49 -10.34
N GLY A 430 -21.14 7.55 -9.69
CA GLY A 430 -21.83 7.78 -8.42
C GLY A 430 -20.91 8.11 -7.23
N ASP A 431 -19.64 7.71 -7.28
CA ASP A 431 -18.68 7.97 -6.19
C ASP A 431 -18.46 9.46 -5.98
N GLN A 432 -18.59 10.28 -7.05
CA GLN A 432 -18.48 11.74 -6.97
C GLN A 432 -19.61 12.40 -6.16
N GLN A 433 -20.74 11.71 -6.01
CA GLN A 433 -21.89 12.17 -5.24
C GLN A 433 -21.87 11.67 -3.78
N ALA A 434 -20.93 10.78 -3.44
CA ALA A 434 -20.78 10.28 -2.08
C ALA A 434 -20.36 11.43 -1.14
N LYS A 435 -20.96 11.49 0.05
CA LYS A 435 -20.59 12.48 1.07
C LYS A 435 -19.21 12.16 1.62
N VAL A 436 -18.39 13.19 1.79
CA VAL A 436 -17.02 13.09 2.33
C VAL A 436 -17.00 12.40 3.71
N GLY A 437 -18.00 12.66 4.55
CA GLY A 437 -18.13 12.02 5.85
C GLY A 437 -18.29 10.49 5.80
N ASN A 438 -18.82 9.96 4.70
CA ASN A 438 -19.05 8.51 4.51
C ASN A 438 -17.90 7.79 3.80
N LEU A 439 -16.85 8.53 3.42
CA LEU A 439 -15.71 7.97 2.71
C LEU A 439 -14.80 7.17 3.66
N SER A 440 -14.14 6.14 3.12
CA SER A 440 -13.03 5.48 3.82
C SER A 440 -11.84 6.43 4.02
N GLY A 441 -10.92 6.07 4.92
CA GLY A 441 -9.70 6.85 5.15
C GLY A 441 -8.91 7.13 3.87
N GLY A 442 -8.69 6.11 3.04
CA GLY A 442 -7.98 6.25 1.77
C GLY A 442 -8.74 7.07 0.73
N GLN A 443 -10.08 6.99 0.70
CA GLN A 443 -10.87 7.85 -0.18
C GLN A 443 -10.76 9.32 0.24
N ARG A 444 -10.79 9.62 1.54
CA ARG A 444 -10.57 10.98 2.05
C ARG A 444 -9.18 11.50 1.72
N ASN A 445 -8.16 10.65 1.81
CA ASN A 445 -6.80 11.03 1.44
C ASN A 445 -6.71 11.42 -0.04
N ARG A 446 -7.35 10.68 -0.95
CA ARG A 446 -7.43 11.03 -2.37
C ARG A 446 -8.17 12.35 -2.63
N VAL A 447 -9.26 12.65 -1.91
CA VAL A 447 -9.96 13.95 -2.01
C VAL A 447 -9.05 15.08 -1.55
N HIS A 448 -8.33 14.88 -0.45
CA HIS A 448 -7.39 15.86 0.09
C HIS A 448 -6.23 16.12 -0.88
N LEU A 449 -5.62 15.07 -1.43
CA LEU A 449 -4.57 15.17 -2.45
C LEU A 449 -5.06 15.90 -3.70
N ALA A 450 -6.25 15.56 -4.21
CA ALA A 450 -6.84 16.22 -5.38
C ALA A 450 -7.03 17.72 -5.16
N LYS A 451 -7.55 18.10 -4.00
CA LYS A 451 -7.82 19.49 -3.61
C LYS A 451 -6.52 20.30 -3.51
N MET A 452 -5.48 19.72 -2.92
CA MET A 452 -4.19 20.36 -2.79
C MET A 452 -3.49 20.53 -4.13
N LEU A 453 -3.44 19.49 -4.96
CA LEU A 453 -2.81 19.56 -6.28
C LEU A 453 -3.55 20.57 -7.18
N GLN A 454 -4.88 20.74 -7.01
CA GLN A 454 -5.65 21.77 -7.67
C GLN A 454 -5.25 23.18 -7.21
N ALA A 455 -5.05 23.39 -5.92
CA ALA A 455 -4.63 24.69 -5.38
C ALA A 455 -3.27 25.12 -5.95
N GLY A 456 -2.44 24.14 -6.31
CA GLY A 456 -1.13 24.38 -6.91
C GLY A 456 -0.11 24.94 -5.93
N GLY A 457 0.96 25.47 -6.48
CA GLY A 457 2.13 25.99 -5.80
C GLY A 457 3.31 25.84 -6.74
N ASN A 458 4.49 26.32 -6.38
CA ASN A 458 5.72 26.04 -7.11
C ASN A 458 6.71 25.20 -6.28
N VAL A 459 6.38 24.95 -5.01
CA VAL A 459 7.04 23.96 -4.14
C VAL A 459 5.98 23.14 -3.42
N LEU A 460 5.94 21.84 -3.68
CA LEU A 460 5.00 20.90 -3.06
C LEU A 460 5.65 20.18 -1.90
N LEU A 461 4.99 20.16 -0.76
CA LEU A 461 5.37 19.35 0.41
C LEU A 461 4.33 18.22 0.55
N LEU A 462 4.72 16.99 0.26
CA LEU A 462 3.83 15.83 0.23
C LEU A 462 4.23 14.87 1.37
N ASP A 463 3.34 14.68 2.35
CA ASP A 463 3.56 13.74 3.46
C ASP A 463 2.78 12.45 3.20
N GLU A 464 3.50 11.37 2.83
CA GLU A 464 2.99 10.05 2.49
C GLU A 464 1.85 10.08 1.43
N PRO A 465 2.07 10.72 0.26
CA PRO A 465 1.02 10.85 -0.75
C PRO A 465 0.67 9.52 -1.43
N THR A 466 1.53 8.53 -1.32
CA THR A 466 1.37 7.19 -1.92
C THR A 466 0.46 6.27 -1.12
N ASN A 467 0.23 6.59 0.17
CA ASN A 467 -0.60 5.76 1.04
C ASN A 467 -2.05 5.70 0.54
N ASP A 468 -2.60 4.48 0.52
CA ASP A 468 -3.98 4.19 0.11
C ASP A 468 -4.33 4.52 -1.36
N LEU A 469 -3.33 4.85 -2.20
CA LEU A 469 -3.53 4.99 -3.65
C LEU A 469 -3.50 3.62 -4.32
N ASP A 470 -4.39 3.39 -5.27
CA ASP A 470 -4.27 2.23 -6.16
C ASP A 470 -3.18 2.46 -7.21
N THR A 471 -2.70 1.38 -7.82
CA THR A 471 -1.59 1.41 -8.78
C THR A 471 -1.83 2.34 -9.98
N GLU A 472 -3.10 2.51 -10.42
CA GLU A 472 -3.44 3.40 -11.54
C GLU A 472 -3.34 4.88 -11.12
N THR A 473 -3.89 5.24 -9.95
CA THR A 473 -3.81 6.59 -9.40
C THR A 473 -2.36 6.96 -9.04
N LEU A 474 -1.61 5.98 -8.51
CA LEU A 474 -0.18 6.16 -8.19
C LEU A 474 0.64 6.46 -9.45
N ALA A 475 0.46 5.69 -10.51
CA ALA A 475 1.13 5.93 -11.79
C ALA A 475 0.77 7.30 -12.40
N ALA A 476 -0.50 7.71 -12.30
CA ALA A 476 -0.93 9.03 -12.75
C ALA A 476 -0.30 10.17 -11.91
N LEU A 477 -0.11 9.97 -10.62
CA LEU A 477 0.58 10.93 -9.73
C LEU A 477 2.08 11.03 -10.08
N GLU A 478 2.73 9.90 -10.33
CA GLU A 478 4.14 9.87 -10.78
C GLU A 478 4.32 10.66 -12.07
N ASP A 479 3.52 10.37 -13.08
CA ASP A 479 3.59 11.06 -14.37
C ASP A 479 3.29 12.56 -14.24
N ALA A 480 2.43 12.96 -13.31
CA ALA A 480 2.14 14.36 -13.03
C ALA A 480 3.31 15.07 -12.36
N LEU A 481 3.97 14.41 -11.38
CA LEU A 481 5.13 14.96 -10.67
C LEU A 481 6.38 15.00 -11.56
N GLU A 482 6.60 14.01 -12.42
CA GLU A 482 7.69 14.00 -13.41
C GLU A 482 7.60 15.19 -14.38
N LYS A 483 6.38 15.58 -14.76
CA LYS A 483 6.10 16.71 -15.66
C LYS A 483 5.98 18.05 -14.92
N TYR A 484 6.03 18.03 -13.59
CA TYR A 484 5.85 19.23 -12.79
C TYR A 484 7.08 20.14 -12.87
N ALA A 485 6.85 21.40 -13.23
CA ALA A 485 7.93 22.38 -13.45
C ALA A 485 8.46 23.04 -12.16
N GLY A 486 7.87 22.74 -11.00
CA GLY A 486 8.28 23.24 -9.67
C GLY A 486 9.23 22.29 -8.95
N CYS A 487 9.35 22.47 -7.64
CA CYS A 487 10.06 21.56 -6.74
C CYS A 487 9.07 20.75 -5.92
N ALA A 488 9.48 19.55 -5.50
CA ALA A 488 8.72 18.76 -4.56
C ALA A 488 9.62 18.20 -3.45
N VAL A 489 9.12 18.21 -2.22
CA VAL A 489 9.72 17.50 -1.09
C VAL A 489 8.70 16.46 -0.63
N ILE A 490 9.06 15.19 -0.70
CA ILE A 490 8.12 14.08 -0.59
C ILE A 490 8.59 13.13 0.50
N ILE A 491 7.83 13.02 1.57
CA ILE A 491 8.00 11.91 2.53
C ILE A 491 7.28 10.71 1.94
N SER A 492 7.99 9.62 1.70
CA SER A 492 7.39 8.38 1.24
C SER A 492 8.20 7.16 1.67
N HIS A 493 7.50 6.06 1.87
CA HIS A 493 8.07 4.74 2.09
C HIS A 493 8.04 3.87 0.82
N ASP A 494 7.41 4.35 -0.26
CA ASP A 494 7.42 3.70 -1.58
C ASP A 494 8.75 3.95 -2.29
N ARG A 495 9.61 2.93 -2.26
CA ARG A 495 10.96 2.97 -2.83
C ARG A 495 10.94 3.17 -4.35
N MET A 496 10.03 2.49 -5.07
CA MET A 496 9.93 2.63 -6.53
C MET A 496 9.48 4.03 -6.94
N PHE A 497 8.58 4.63 -6.17
CA PHE A 497 8.15 6.01 -6.36
C PHE A 497 9.33 6.99 -6.20
N LEU A 498 10.16 6.78 -5.17
CA LEU A 498 11.34 7.61 -4.94
C LEU A 498 12.44 7.37 -5.97
N ASP A 499 12.66 6.14 -6.40
CA ASP A 499 13.63 5.83 -7.46
C ASP A 499 13.30 6.49 -8.78
N ARG A 500 12.01 6.53 -9.12
CA ARG A 500 11.55 7.14 -10.36
C ARG A 500 11.63 8.67 -10.35
N LEU A 501 11.37 9.29 -9.19
CA LEU A 501 11.13 10.73 -9.13
C LEU A 501 12.24 11.52 -8.42
N ALA A 502 12.85 10.96 -7.37
CA ALA A 502 13.76 11.71 -6.53
C ALA A 502 15.08 12.02 -7.25
N THR A 503 15.48 13.27 -7.20
CA THR A 503 16.79 13.75 -7.62
C THR A 503 17.77 13.84 -6.46
N HIS A 504 17.21 13.92 -5.24
CA HIS A 504 17.96 14.01 -3.99
C HIS A 504 17.22 13.23 -2.91
N ILE A 505 17.95 12.70 -1.95
CA ILE A 505 17.44 12.02 -0.77
C ILE A 505 17.86 12.76 0.50
N LEU A 506 16.89 12.94 1.40
CA LEU A 506 17.12 13.41 2.76
C LEU A 506 16.82 12.24 3.72
N ALA A 507 17.86 11.59 4.20
CA ALA A 507 17.74 10.34 4.95
C ALA A 507 17.95 10.54 6.45
N PHE A 508 16.96 10.21 7.25
CA PHE A 508 17.06 10.14 8.70
C PHE A 508 17.65 8.78 9.09
N GLU A 509 18.96 8.74 9.38
CA GLU A 509 19.71 7.48 9.56
C GLU A 509 19.75 6.99 11.03
N GLY A 510 19.10 7.69 11.95
CA GLY A 510 19.15 7.42 13.39
C GLY A 510 20.16 8.31 14.10
N ASP A 511 20.25 8.21 15.44
CA ASP A 511 21.11 9.03 16.29
C ASP A 511 21.07 10.54 15.98
N SER A 512 19.88 11.03 15.59
CA SER A 512 19.60 12.42 15.22
C SER A 512 20.34 12.90 13.97
N HIS A 513 21.03 11.99 13.26
CA HIS A 513 21.74 12.30 12.03
C HIS A 513 20.80 12.27 10.82
N VAL A 514 20.92 13.29 9.97
CA VAL A 514 20.17 13.38 8.71
C VAL A 514 21.16 13.62 7.59
N GLU A 515 21.23 12.68 6.64
CA GLU A 515 22.11 12.73 5.49
C GLU A 515 21.44 13.40 4.30
N TRP A 516 22.14 14.33 3.64
CA TRP A 516 21.74 14.93 2.36
C TRP A 516 22.51 14.28 1.22
N PHE A 517 21.81 13.56 0.35
CA PHE A 517 22.39 12.79 -0.74
C PHE A 517 21.84 13.22 -2.11
N GLU A 518 22.72 13.38 -3.10
CA GLU A 518 22.34 13.64 -4.49
C GLU A 518 22.25 12.32 -5.26
N GLY A 519 21.06 11.96 -5.69
CA GLY A 519 20.73 10.72 -6.36
C GLY A 519 19.34 10.22 -6.00
N ASN A 520 18.94 9.06 -6.54
CA ASN A 520 17.69 8.38 -6.23
C ASN A 520 17.82 7.47 -4.98
N PHE A 521 16.79 6.69 -4.70
CA PHE A 521 16.77 5.82 -3.53
C PHE A 521 17.77 4.65 -3.65
N GLU A 522 17.90 4.03 -4.83
CA GLU A 522 18.84 2.92 -5.08
C GLU A 522 20.29 3.38 -4.92
N ASP A 523 20.64 4.54 -5.47
CA ASP A 523 21.96 5.14 -5.33
C ASP A 523 22.28 5.44 -3.86
N TYR A 524 21.31 5.95 -3.10
CA TYR A 524 21.45 6.20 -1.66
C TYR A 524 21.65 4.90 -0.88
N GLU A 525 20.88 3.82 -1.13
CA GLU A 525 21.08 2.53 -0.47
C GLU A 525 22.48 1.97 -0.71
N ALA A 526 22.95 2.03 -1.96
CA ALA A 526 24.30 1.61 -2.31
C ALA A 526 25.38 2.44 -1.55
N ASP A 527 25.17 3.74 -1.43
CA ASP A 527 26.06 4.62 -0.64
C ASP A 527 25.99 4.31 0.85
N LYS A 528 24.80 4.11 1.41
CA LYS A 528 24.58 3.74 2.81
C LYS A 528 25.33 2.44 3.17
N VAL A 529 25.21 1.41 2.32
CA VAL A 529 25.94 0.14 2.50
C VAL A 529 27.45 0.36 2.44
N ARG A 530 27.93 1.21 1.54
CA ARG A 530 29.37 1.53 1.41
C ARG A 530 29.91 2.27 2.65
N ARG A 531 29.14 3.24 3.21
CA ARG A 531 29.55 4.05 4.38
C ARG A 531 29.44 3.29 5.71
N LEU A 532 28.33 2.58 5.90
CA LEU A 532 27.94 2.00 7.20
C LEU A 532 28.03 0.47 7.23
N GLY A 533 28.35 -0.17 6.11
CA GLY A 533 28.44 -1.63 5.98
C GLY A 533 27.11 -2.31 5.68
N PRO A 534 27.12 -3.62 5.29
CA PRO A 534 25.94 -4.36 4.84
C PRO A 534 24.87 -4.57 5.93
N GLU A 535 25.24 -4.46 7.20
CA GLU A 535 24.28 -4.56 8.31
C GLU A 535 23.44 -3.29 8.50
N SER A 536 23.76 -2.20 7.82
CA SER A 536 23.05 -0.92 7.92
C SER A 536 21.64 -0.94 7.30
N VAL A 537 21.34 -1.93 6.48
CA VAL A 537 20.00 -2.15 5.89
C VAL A 537 19.08 -3.01 6.78
N ASN A 538 19.60 -3.60 7.85
CA ASN A 538 18.76 -4.35 8.78
C ASN A 538 18.01 -3.40 9.72
N PRO A 539 16.70 -3.61 9.98
CA PRO A 539 15.95 -2.76 10.86
C PRO A 539 16.51 -2.80 12.28
N LYS A 540 16.83 -1.61 12.80
CA LYS A 540 17.24 -1.42 14.19
C LYS A 540 16.27 -0.48 14.88
N ARG A 541 16.14 -0.63 16.19
CA ARG A 541 15.33 0.30 16.98
C ARG A 541 15.92 1.71 16.84
N VAL A 542 15.05 2.69 16.62
CA VAL A 542 15.48 4.09 16.48
C VAL A 542 16.13 4.54 17.78
N THR A 543 17.39 4.93 17.71
CA THR A 543 18.11 5.55 18.82
C THR A 543 18.14 7.06 18.62
N TYR A 544 18.05 7.80 19.71
CA TYR A 544 18.13 9.26 19.72
C TYR A 544 19.26 9.68 20.63
N LYS A 545 20.01 10.70 20.23
CA LYS A 545 20.99 11.28 21.14
C LYS A 545 20.28 11.91 22.34
N PRO A 546 20.70 11.60 23.58
CA PRO A 546 20.20 12.31 24.75
C PRO A 546 20.68 13.76 24.71
N LEU A 547 19.82 14.69 25.10
CA LEU A 547 20.24 16.07 25.33
C LEU A 547 21.29 16.10 26.45
N THR A 548 22.55 16.35 26.10
CA THR A 548 23.58 16.74 27.08
C THR A 548 23.23 18.15 27.54
N ARG A 549 22.79 18.27 28.80
CA ARG A 549 22.59 19.56 29.49
C ARG A 549 23.93 20.23 29.78
#